data_04259d57d2739ccf27070fd3a8227659
#
_entry.id   04259d57d2739ccf27070fd3a8227659
#
_cell.length_a   1.000
_cell.length_b   1.000
_cell.length_c   1.000
_cell.angle_alpha   90.00
_cell.angle_beta   90.00
_cell.angle_gamma   90.00
#
_symmetry.space_group_name_H-M   'P 1'
#
loop_
_entity.id
_entity.type
_entity.pdbx_description
1 polymer ?
#
loop_
_entity_poly.entity_id
_entity_poly.type
_entity_poly.pdbx_seq_one_letter_code
_entity_poly.pdbx_strand_id
1 'polypeptide(L)'
;MLKRFTRYVTQSVAGMIGISVYVLADTFFISVYSGADGLAVLNLILPVYGLIYAIGAMIGIGSATRYAIRRAKGKNTEHYFVQSVTWSILAAVPFMLIGIFIPDKALALLGADAGLIGLGRNYVRIILIATPFFMSNYTFTAFARNDGAPSIAMIGSISGSIFNIIFDYIFMFPVGLGFSGAGLATAICPIVTMSVCTIHYRSSRNHVGFHWKKPSFRHLISCCQLGVSAFVGELSSGVIAIVFNFLILGIAGNMGVAAYGVVANLSIVAFAIFNGLAQGAQPLISESYGKGQLIQVRKLLKWSLLVC
;
A
#
# COMPACT_ATOMS: atom_id res chain seq x y z
N MET A 1 -0.58 11.99 -26.33
CA MET A 1 -1.26 11.95 -25.03
C MET A 1 -1.77 10.53 -24.71
N LEU A 2 -2.51 9.88 -25.60
CA LEU A 2 -3.00 8.51 -25.40
C LEU A 2 -1.86 7.51 -25.09
N LYS A 3 -0.78 7.47 -25.90
CA LYS A 3 0.39 6.60 -25.67
C LYS A 3 0.99 6.79 -24.27
N ARG A 4 1.05 8.04 -23.77
CA ARG A 4 1.56 8.32 -22.42
C ARG A 4 0.58 7.82 -21.34
N PHE A 5 -0.72 8.02 -21.54
CA PHE A 5 -1.77 7.52 -20.67
C PHE A 5 -1.74 5.99 -20.58
N THR A 6 -1.76 5.28 -21.70
CA THR A 6 -1.69 3.81 -21.74
C THR A 6 -0.43 3.31 -21.01
N ARG A 7 0.74 3.90 -21.27
CA ARG A 7 1.98 3.52 -20.61
C ARG A 7 1.89 3.66 -19.08
N TYR A 8 1.38 4.78 -18.55
CA TYR A 8 1.26 5.01 -17.12
C TYR A 8 0.27 4.05 -16.47
N VAL A 9 -0.87 3.84 -17.11
CA VAL A 9 -1.93 2.95 -16.61
C VAL A 9 -1.46 1.50 -16.65
N THR A 10 -0.97 0.99 -17.77
CA THR A 10 -0.52 -0.42 -17.86
C THR A 10 0.61 -0.73 -16.90
N GLN A 11 1.58 0.17 -16.72
CA GLN A 11 2.67 -0.03 -15.77
C GLN A 11 2.17 0.00 -14.31
N SER A 12 1.25 0.90 -13.98
CA SER A 12 0.67 0.93 -12.62
C SER A 12 -0.20 -0.29 -12.34
N VAL A 13 -1.01 -0.72 -13.30
CA VAL A 13 -1.82 -1.95 -13.18
C VAL A 13 -0.92 -3.18 -13.01
N ALA A 14 0.15 -3.32 -13.82
CA ALA A 14 1.09 -4.43 -13.68
C ALA A 14 1.76 -4.47 -12.29
N GLY A 15 2.15 -3.31 -11.75
CA GLY A 15 2.67 -3.21 -10.39
C GLY A 15 1.66 -3.64 -9.32
N MET A 16 0.40 -3.23 -9.46
CA MET A 16 -0.67 -3.59 -8.52
C MET A 16 -1.07 -5.07 -8.62
N ILE A 17 -1.07 -5.65 -9.82
CA ILE A 17 -1.26 -7.10 -10.00
C ILE A 17 -0.13 -7.87 -9.31
N GLY A 18 1.13 -7.42 -9.43
CA GLY A 18 2.24 -8.02 -8.68
C GLY A 18 1.99 -8.06 -7.18
N ILE A 19 1.46 -6.96 -6.63
CA ILE A 19 1.08 -6.88 -5.20
C ILE A 19 -0.03 -7.87 -4.87
N SER A 20 -1.08 -7.98 -5.67
CA SER A 20 -2.17 -8.94 -5.40
C SER A 20 -1.70 -10.39 -5.47
N VAL A 21 -0.79 -10.72 -6.38
CA VAL A 21 -0.24 -12.06 -6.50
C VAL A 21 0.57 -12.45 -5.26
N TYR A 22 1.42 -11.56 -4.73
CA TYR A 22 2.15 -11.91 -3.51
C TYR A 22 1.24 -12.05 -2.29
N VAL A 23 0.18 -11.24 -2.16
CA VAL A 23 -0.78 -11.37 -1.07
C VAL A 23 -1.47 -12.73 -1.09
N LEU A 24 -1.82 -13.22 -2.28
CA LEU A 24 -2.40 -14.57 -2.42
C LEU A 24 -1.39 -15.67 -2.10
N ALA A 25 -0.12 -15.50 -2.52
CA ALA A 25 0.95 -16.45 -2.22
C ALA A 25 1.28 -16.50 -0.71
N ASP A 26 1.36 -15.35 -0.05
CA ASP A 26 1.56 -15.25 1.41
C ASP A 26 0.44 -15.97 2.16
N THR A 27 -0.82 -15.72 1.80
CA THR A 27 -1.98 -16.41 2.36
C THR A 27 -1.88 -17.95 2.15
N PHE A 28 -1.42 -18.39 0.97
CA PHE A 28 -1.23 -19.80 0.66
C PHE A 28 -0.13 -20.42 1.55
N PHE A 29 1.04 -19.81 1.66
CA PHE A 29 2.12 -20.35 2.49
C PHE A 29 1.75 -20.38 3.97
N ILE A 30 1.07 -19.36 4.48
CA ILE A 30 0.54 -19.33 5.84
C ILE A 30 -0.47 -20.47 6.06
N SER A 31 -1.37 -20.70 5.11
CA SER A 31 -2.33 -21.80 5.17
C SER A 31 -1.65 -23.18 5.22
N VAL A 32 -0.60 -23.36 4.42
CA VAL A 32 0.14 -24.64 4.37
C VAL A 32 0.93 -24.88 5.66
N TYR A 33 1.52 -23.83 6.25
CA TYR A 33 2.38 -23.96 7.44
C TYR A 33 1.60 -24.01 8.76
N SER A 34 0.66 -23.08 8.93
CA SER A 34 -0.05 -22.86 10.22
C SER A 34 -1.54 -23.21 10.17
N GLY A 35 -2.04 -23.70 9.03
CA GLY A 35 -3.43 -24.13 8.87
C GLY A 35 -4.44 -23.00 9.16
N ALA A 36 -5.56 -23.37 9.78
CA ALA A 36 -6.65 -22.47 10.09
C ALA A 36 -6.26 -21.38 11.12
N ASP A 37 -5.40 -21.71 12.08
CA ASP A 37 -4.99 -20.76 13.14
C ASP A 37 -4.14 -19.63 12.55
N GLY A 38 -3.23 -19.92 11.62
CA GLY A 38 -2.44 -18.89 10.92
C GLY A 38 -3.32 -17.96 10.11
N LEU A 39 -4.31 -18.50 9.40
CA LEU A 39 -5.29 -17.70 8.66
C LEU A 39 -6.17 -16.86 9.59
N ALA A 40 -6.53 -17.38 10.78
CA ALA A 40 -7.29 -16.63 11.77
C ALA A 40 -6.49 -15.41 12.26
N VAL A 41 -5.20 -15.57 12.62
CA VAL A 41 -4.34 -14.45 12.99
C VAL A 41 -4.21 -13.44 11.86
N LEU A 42 -4.00 -13.90 10.61
CA LEU A 42 -3.91 -13.02 9.44
C LEU A 42 -5.19 -12.19 9.29
N ASN A 43 -6.35 -12.82 9.37
CA ASN A 43 -7.64 -12.15 9.26
C ASN A 43 -7.88 -11.12 10.39
N LEU A 44 -7.46 -11.43 11.62
CA LEU A 44 -7.58 -10.50 12.75
C LEU A 44 -6.75 -9.24 12.55
N ILE A 45 -5.61 -9.31 11.88
CA ILE A 45 -4.74 -8.14 11.66
C ILE A 45 -5.10 -7.33 10.39
N LEU A 46 -5.93 -7.86 9.49
CA LEU A 46 -6.32 -7.15 8.25
C LEU A 46 -6.85 -5.73 8.49
N PRO A 47 -7.70 -5.44 9.51
CA PRO A 47 -8.13 -4.07 9.78
C PRO A 47 -6.99 -3.12 10.12
N VAL A 48 -5.96 -3.62 10.82
CA VAL A 48 -4.77 -2.85 11.18
C VAL A 48 -3.93 -2.57 9.94
N TYR A 49 -3.73 -3.55 9.05
CA TYR A 49 -3.12 -3.35 7.74
C TYR A 49 -3.88 -2.30 6.93
N GLY A 50 -5.21 -2.41 6.84
CA GLY A 50 -6.05 -1.45 6.14
C GLY A 50 -5.84 -0.02 6.64
N LEU A 51 -5.76 0.18 7.96
CA LEU A 51 -5.51 1.49 8.56
C LEU A 51 -4.10 2.00 8.25
N ILE A 52 -3.06 1.16 8.36
CA ILE A 52 -1.67 1.50 8.03
C ILE A 52 -1.57 1.95 6.57
N TYR A 53 -2.15 1.18 5.65
CA TYR A 53 -2.12 1.47 4.22
C TYR A 53 -2.94 2.71 3.88
N ALA A 54 -4.11 2.89 4.49
CA ALA A 54 -4.94 4.08 4.29
C ALA A 54 -4.21 5.37 4.70
N ILE A 55 -3.56 5.38 5.87
CA ILE A 55 -2.78 6.54 6.32
C ILE A 55 -1.58 6.78 5.41
N GLY A 56 -0.83 5.72 5.06
CA GLY A 56 0.32 5.79 4.15
C GLY A 56 -0.08 6.32 2.76
N ALA A 57 -1.17 5.82 2.19
CA ALA A 57 -1.71 6.28 0.92
C ALA A 57 -2.16 7.74 0.97
N MET A 58 -2.87 8.14 2.03
CA MET A 58 -3.30 9.53 2.22
C MET A 58 -2.12 10.50 2.22
N ILE A 59 -1.07 10.20 2.99
CA ILE A 59 0.11 11.06 3.07
C ILE A 59 0.92 11.00 1.77
N GLY A 60 1.24 9.79 1.28
CA GLY A 60 2.13 9.59 0.14
C GLY A 60 1.52 10.06 -1.18
N ILE A 61 0.32 9.57 -1.53
CA ILE A 61 -0.36 9.93 -2.78
C ILE A 61 -0.81 11.39 -2.74
N GLY A 62 -1.33 11.86 -1.60
CA GLY A 62 -1.74 13.25 -1.43
C GLY A 62 -0.58 14.24 -1.60
N SER A 63 0.59 13.95 -1.01
CA SER A 63 1.80 14.76 -1.16
C SER A 63 2.32 14.75 -2.59
N ALA A 64 2.36 13.58 -3.25
CA ALA A 64 2.81 13.45 -4.63
C ALA A 64 1.86 14.17 -5.62
N THR A 65 0.55 14.11 -5.38
CA THR A 65 -0.45 14.86 -6.15
C THR A 65 -0.19 16.36 -6.05
N ARG A 66 0.01 16.86 -4.83
CA ARG A 66 0.27 18.28 -4.60
C ARG A 66 1.61 18.72 -5.18
N TYR A 67 2.64 17.88 -5.06
CA TYR A 67 3.92 18.07 -5.72
C TYR A 67 3.74 18.26 -7.24
N ALA A 68 3.04 17.33 -7.91
CA ALA A 68 2.84 17.38 -9.36
C ALA A 68 2.09 18.64 -9.80
N ILE A 69 1.02 19.02 -9.10
CA ILE A 69 0.24 20.24 -9.38
C ILE A 69 1.10 21.50 -9.21
N ARG A 70 1.88 21.60 -8.13
CA ARG A 70 2.71 22.79 -7.85
C ARG A 70 3.89 22.89 -8.80
N ARG A 71 4.54 21.76 -9.10
CA ARG A 71 5.62 21.70 -10.08
C ARG A 71 5.16 22.14 -11.46
N ALA A 72 3.97 21.69 -11.90
CA ALA A 72 3.38 22.11 -13.16
C ALA A 72 3.07 23.62 -13.22
N LYS A 73 2.91 24.28 -12.06
CA LYS A 73 2.77 25.73 -11.90
C LYS A 73 4.10 26.48 -11.74
N GLY A 74 5.25 25.80 -11.87
CA GLY A 74 6.57 26.41 -11.68
C GLY A 74 6.89 26.83 -10.23
N LYS A 75 6.17 26.29 -9.23
CA LYS A 75 6.40 26.62 -7.81
C LYS A 75 7.45 25.68 -7.21
N ASN A 76 8.19 26.18 -6.18
CA ASN A 76 9.16 25.37 -5.44
C ASN A 76 8.47 24.16 -4.78
N THR A 77 9.05 22.97 -5.00
CA THR A 77 8.54 21.68 -4.52
C THR A 77 9.61 20.81 -3.86
N GLU A 78 10.80 21.33 -3.62
CA GLU A 78 11.98 20.56 -3.17
C GLU A 78 11.81 19.87 -1.81
N HIS A 79 10.91 20.34 -0.97
CA HIS A 79 10.67 19.82 0.37
C HIS A 79 9.53 18.81 0.47
N TYR A 80 8.76 18.60 -0.60
CA TYR A 80 7.52 17.77 -0.55
C TYR A 80 7.80 16.31 -0.24
N PHE A 81 8.83 15.73 -0.86
CA PHE A 81 9.21 14.33 -0.65
C PHE A 81 9.66 14.09 0.79
N VAL A 82 10.62 14.89 1.26
CA VAL A 82 11.17 14.74 2.62
C VAL A 82 10.09 14.93 3.68
N GLN A 83 9.22 15.92 3.51
CA GLN A 83 8.09 16.12 4.43
C GLN A 83 7.10 14.95 4.41
N SER A 84 6.82 14.38 3.22
CA SER A 84 5.94 13.22 3.10
C SER A 84 6.51 12.01 3.85
N VAL A 85 7.80 11.69 3.64
CA VAL A 85 8.47 10.59 4.36
C VAL A 85 8.49 10.87 5.88
N THR A 86 8.83 12.09 6.30
CA THR A 86 8.86 12.45 7.72
C THR A 86 7.49 12.26 8.37
N TRP A 87 6.40 12.71 7.73
CA TRP A 87 5.06 12.53 8.26
C TRP A 87 4.60 11.07 8.23
N SER A 88 5.02 10.27 7.24
CA SER A 88 4.77 8.83 7.21
C SER A 88 5.44 8.12 8.39
N ILE A 89 6.69 8.48 8.70
CA ILE A 89 7.41 7.93 9.86
C ILE A 89 6.75 8.37 11.17
N LEU A 90 6.40 9.65 11.32
CA LEU A 90 5.74 10.15 12.53
C LEU A 90 4.37 9.50 12.74
N ALA A 91 3.58 9.31 11.69
CA ALA A 91 2.30 8.61 11.75
C ALA A 91 2.45 7.12 12.10
N ALA A 92 3.58 6.51 11.78
CA ALA A 92 3.87 5.12 12.09
C ALA A 92 4.29 4.89 13.55
N VAL A 93 4.77 5.92 14.26
CA VAL A 93 5.27 5.80 15.66
C VAL A 93 4.29 5.13 16.61
N PRO A 94 2.98 5.49 16.64
CA PRO A 94 2.03 4.80 17.52
C PRO A 94 1.96 3.30 17.28
N PHE A 95 1.96 2.86 16.00
CA PHE A 95 1.94 1.45 15.64
C PHE A 95 3.22 0.74 16.07
N MET A 96 4.38 1.37 15.85
CA MET A 96 5.67 0.84 16.32
C MET A 96 5.70 0.64 17.84
N LEU A 97 5.23 1.63 18.60
CA LEU A 97 5.18 1.54 20.06
C LEU A 97 4.26 0.39 20.52
N ILE A 98 3.10 0.21 19.88
CA ILE A 98 2.21 -0.92 20.14
C ILE A 98 2.94 -2.24 19.85
N GLY A 99 3.61 -2.36 18.70
CA GLY A 99 4.35 -3.56 18.31
C GLY A 99 5.53 -3.90 19.26
N ILE A 100 6.22 -2.89 19.79
CA ILE A 100 7.34 -3.09 20.69
C ILE A 100 6.87 -3.49 22.10
N PHE A 101 5.89 -2.77 22.65
CA PHE A 101 5.56 -2.88 24.08
C PHE A 101 4.37 -3.76 24.40
N ILE A 102 3.35 -3.83 23.51
CA ILE A 102 2.07 -4.47 23.81
C ILE A 102 1.47 -5.29 22.65
N PRO A 103 2.24 -6.09 21.90
CA PRO A 103 1.71 -6.85 20.76
C PRO A 103 0.62 -7.84 21.17
N ASP A 104 0.72 -8.46 22.34
CA ASP A 104 -0.27 -9.39 22.85
C ASP A 104 -1.60 -8.72 23.16
N LYS A 105 -1.56 -7.54 23.78
CA LYS A 105 -2.77 -6.77 24.06
C LYS A 105 -3.44 -6.29 22.76
N ALA A 106 -2.64 -5.97 21.74
CA ALA A 106 -3.15 -5.62 20.42
C ALA A 106 -3.92 -6.80 19.81
N LEU A 107 -3.36 -8.01 19.84
CA LEU A 107 -4.03 -9.22 19.37
C LEU A 107 -5.29 -9.54 20.19
N ALA A 108 -5.21 -9.45 21.52
CA ALA A 108 -6.37 -9.67 22.40
C ALA A 108 -7.50 -8.67 22.12
N LEU A 109 -7.18 -7.40 21.85
CA LEU A 109 -8.16 -6.38 21.48
C LEU A 109 -8.85 -6.69 20.14
N LEU A 110 -8.13 -7.35 19.21
CA LEU A 110 -8.67 -7.80 17.93
C LEU A 110 -9.49 -9.10 18.06
N GLY A 111 -9.56 -9.71 19.26
CA GLY A 111 -10.36 -10.90 19.52
C GLY A 111 -9.59 -12.21 19.49
N ALA A 112 -8.23 -12.18 19.50
CA ALA A 112 -7.42 -13.40 19.57
C ALA A 112 -7.54 -14.06 20.95
N ASP A 113 -7.68 -15.38 20.98
CA ASP A 113 -7.51 -16.19 22.17
C ASP A 113 -6.03 -16.42 22.52
N ALA A 114 -5.76 -17.11 23.64
CA ALA A 114 -4.41 -17.35 24.12
C ALA A 114 -3.55 -18.17 23.12
N GLY A 115 -4.14 -19.09 22.37
CA GLY A 115 -3.47 -19.89 21.36
C GLY A 115 -3.04 -19.06 20.16
N LEU A 116 -3.96 -18.26 19.63
CA LEU A 116 -3.70 -17.34 18.51
C LEU A 116 -2.71 -16.23 18.89
N ILE A 117 -2.74 -15.74 20.14
CA ILE A 117 -1.73 -14.78 20.65
C ILE A 117 -0.34 -15.43 20.63
N GLY A 118 -0.22 -16.68 21.13
CA GLY A 118 1.06 -17.39 21.11
C GLY A 118 1.64 -17.55 19.72
N LEU A 119 0.81 -17.91 18.73
CA LEU A 119 1.21 -18.05 17.33
C LEU A 119 1.53 -16.70 16.66
N GLY A 120 0.66 -15.70 16.86
CA GLY A 120 0.67 -14.44 16.13
C GLY A 120 1.57 -13.35 16.71
N ARG A 121 2.03 -13.46 17.97
CA ARG A 121 2.79 -12.42 18.67
C ARG A 121 3.95 -11.86 17.86
N ASN A 122 4.84 -12.72 17.40
CA ASN A 122 6.04 -12.28 16.68
C ASN A 122 5.71 -11.72 15.30
N TYR A 123 4.74 -12.32 14.59
CA TYR A 123 4.26 -11.81 13.31
C TYR A 123 3.74 -10.39 13.45
N VAL A 124 2.81 -10.15 14.36
CA VAL A 124 2.20 -8.83 14.60
C VAL A 124 3.25 -7.82 15.06
N ARG A 125 4.17 -8.23 15.93
CA ARG A 125 5.29 -7.41 16.38
C ARG A 125 6.14 -6.93 15.21
N ILE A 126 6.53 -7.82 14.30
CA ILE A 126 7.34 -7.50 13.12
C ILE A 126 6.60 -6.52 12.21
N ILE A 127 5.32 -6.78 11.92
CA ILE A 127 4.50 -5.94 11.05
C ILE A 127 4.33 -4.53 11.62
N LEU A 128 4.01 -4.41 12.91
CA LEU A 128 3.82 -3.12 13.55
C LEU A 128 5.12 -2.31 13.64
N ILE A 129 6.26 -2.96 13.89
CA ILE A 129 7.58 -2.30 13.87
C ILE A 129 7.93 -1.83 12.44
N ALA A 130 7.56 -2.59 11.42
CA ALA A 130 7.83 -2.26 10.02
C ALA A 130 6.87 -1.21 9.42
N THR A 131 5.88 -0.71 10.16
CA THR A 131 4.90 0.28 9.70
C THR A 131 5.52 1.50 9.00
N PRO A 132 6.66 2.08 9.44
CA PRO A 132 7.30 3.20 8.75
C PRO A 132 7.65 2.87 7.29
N PHE A 133 8.07 1.64 7.02
CA PHE A 133 8.40 1.19 5.66
C PHE A 133 7.13 1.04 4.81
N PHE A 134 6.07 0.46 5.37
CA PHE A 134 4.78 0.34 4.67
C PHE A 134 4.22 1.72 4.29
N MET A 135 4.18 2.66 5.23
CA MET A 135 3.66 4.01 4.96
C MET A 135 4.55 4.80 3.99
N SER A 136 5.89 4.72 4.15
CA SER A 136 6.83 5.44 3.29
C SER A 136 6.84 4.89 1.86
N ASN A 137 6.55 3.61 1.65
CA ASN A 137 6.49 2.98 0.34
C ASN A 137 5.50 3.69 -0.61
N TYR A 138 4.35 4.15 -0.08
CA TYR A 138 3.40 4.95 -0.85
C TYR A 138 4.01 6.27 -1.33
N THR A 139 4.81 6.93 -0.49
CA THR A 139 5.54 8.14 -0.88
C THR A 139 6.53 7.85 -2.01
N PHE A 140 7.40 6.85 -1.85
CA PHE A 140 8.42 6.52 -2.84
C PHE A 140 7.81 6.18 -4.21
N THR A 141 6.83 5.30 -4.24
CA THR A 141 6.20 4.88 -5.50
C THR A 141 5.35 5.97 -6.14
N ALA A 142 4.61 6.76 -5.36
CA ALA A 142 3.79 7.85 -5.88
C ALA A 142 4.65 8.99 -6.43
N PHE A 143 5.72 9.39 -5.75
CA PHE A 143 6.63 10.42 -6.27
C PHE A 143 7.37 9.97 -7.53
N ALA A 144 7.84 8.71 -7.60
CA ALA A 144 8.45 8.17 -8.82
C ALA A 144 7.50 8.26 -10.03
N ARG A 145 6.22 7.88 -9.85
CA ARG A 145 5.19 8.03 -10.90
C ARG A 145 4.95 9.48 -11.28
N ASN A 146 4.84 10.38 -10.31
CA ASN A 146 4.58 11.80 -10.53
C ASN A 146 5.79 12.55 -11.10
N ASP A 147 7.00 12.02 -10.95
CA ASP A 147 8.23 12.55 -11.54
C ASP A 147 8.56 11.96 -12.93
N GLY A 148 7.65 11.21 -13.52
CA GLY A 148 7.79 10.71 -14.88
C GLY A 148 8.40 9.32 -15.03
N ALA A 149 8.58 8.58 -13.91
CA ALA A 149 9.17 7.25 -13.89
C ALA A 149 8.20 6.13 -13.43
N PRO A 150 7.02 5.97 -14.06
CA PRO A 150 6.08 4.91 -13.68
C PRO A 150 6.66 3.50 -13.88
N SER A 151 7.60 3.33 -14.81
CA SER A 151 8.30 2.05 -15.01
C SER A 151 9.12 1.64 -13.78
N ILE A 152 9.77 2.59 -13.12
CA ILE A 152 10.58 2.31 -11.92
C ILE A 152 9.66 1.94 -10.74
N ALA A 153 8.54 2.66 -10.58
CA ALA A 153 7.56 2.30 -9.56
C ALA A 153 6.99 0.88 -9.79
N MET A 154 6.69 0.53 -11.04
CA MET A 154 6.26 -0.83 -11.43
C MET A 154 7.33 -1.88 -11.11
N ILE A 155 8.57 -1.67 -11.57
CA ILE A 155 9.67 -2.60 -11.33
C ILE A 155 9.89 -2.77 -9.83
N GLY A 156 9.85 -1.67 -9.06
CA GLY A 156 9.97 -1.71 -7.61
C GLY A 156 8.89 -2.59 -6.97
N SER A 157 7.61 -2.36 -7.31
CA SER A 157 6.50 -3.16 -6.79
C SER A 157 6.63 -4.64 -7.17
N ILE A 158 6.96 -4.96 -8.42
CA ILE A 158 7.13 -6.34 -8.88
C ILE A 158 8.34 -7.00 -8.19
N SER A 159 9.47 -6.28 -8.06
CA SER A 159 10.66 -6.81 -7.36
C SER A 159 10.36 -7.10 -5.89
N GLY A 160 9.63 -6.20 -5.21
CA GLY A 160 9.17 -6.42 -3.84
C GLY A 160 8.26 -7.63 -3.73
N SER A 161 7.32 -7.80 -4.68
CA SER A 161 6.40 -8.95 -4.72
C SER A 161 7.13 -10.27 -4.96
N ILE A 162 8.06 -10.31 -5.90
CA ILE A 162 8.90 -11.51 -6.16
C ILE A 162 9.75 -11.84 -4.93
N PHE A 163 10.36 -10.82 -4.32
CA PHE A 163 11.12 -10.99 -3.08
C PHE A 163 10.23 -11.61 -2.00
N ASN A 164 9.04 -11.06 -1.78
CA ASN A 164 8.13 -11.57 -0.75
C ASN A 164 7.81 -13.06 -0.99
N ILE A 165 7.37 -13.46 -2.19
CA ILE A 165 7.01 -14.85 -2.51
C ILE A 165 8.17 -15.80 -2.26
N ILE A 166 9.39 -15.45 -2.69
CA ILE A 166 10.57 -16.29 -2.53
C ILE A 166 10.96 -16.39 -1.05
N PHE A 167 10.98 -15.27 -0.35
CA PHE A 167 11.44 -15.22 1.04
C PHE A 167 10.39 -15.65 2.05
N ASP A 168 9.08 -15.60 1.73
CA ASP A 168 8.06 -16.30 2.51
C ASP A 168 8.38 -17.78 2.59
N TYR A 169 8.61 -18.41 1.44
CA TYR A 169 8.98 -19.83 1.41
C TYR A 169 10.28 -20.10 2.18
N ILE A 170 11.33 -19.31 1.92
CA ILE A 170 12.65 -19.52 2.52
C ILE A 170 12.60 -19.34 4.04
N PHE A 171 12.00 -18.28 4.53
CA PHE A 171 11.98 -17.97 5.97
C PHE A 171 11.03 -18.88 6.74
N MET A 172 9.90 -19.26 6.13
CA MET A 172 8.93 -20.14 6.81
C MET A 172 9.43 -21.57 6.91
N PHE A 173 9.97 -22.15 5.82
CA PHE A 173 10.28 -23.57 5.73
C PHE A 173 11.75 -23.88 5.94
N PRO A 174 12.71 -23.55 5.06
CA PRO A 174 14.12 -23.90 5.22
C PRO A 174 14.79 -23.27 6.45
N VAL A 175 14.49 -21.98 6.73
CA VAL A 175 15.07 -21.27 7.89
C VAL A 175 14.33 -21.62 9.18
N GLY A 176 13.08 -22.12 9.09
CA GLY A 176 12.32 -22.61 10.24
C GLY A 176 11.74 -21.50 11.13
N LEU A 177 11.63 -20.24 10.63
CA LEU A 177 11.00 -19.14 11.37
C LEU A 177 9.47 -19.26 11.42
N GLY A 178 8.90 -20.17 10.64
CA GLY A 178 7.46 -20.43 10.60
C GLY A 178 6.65 -19.19 10.28
N PHE A 179 5.55 -19.00 11.00
CA PHE A 179 4.64 -17.86 10.81
C PHE A 179 5.33 -16.49 10.95
N SER A 180 6.35 -16.38 11.81
CA SER A 180 7.14 -15.15 11.94
C SER A 180 7.97 -14.85 10.70
N GLY A 181 8.34 -15.88 9.93
CA GLY A 181 9.07 -15.76 8.67
C GLY A 181 8.26 -15.04 7.60
N ALA A 182 6.95 -15.35 7.47
CA ALA A 182 6.04 -14.62 6.60
C ALA A 182 5.98 -13.13 6.97
N GLY A 183 5.85 -12.82 8.27
CA GLY A 183 5.88 -11.43 8.75
C GLY A 183 7.18 -10.70 8.38
N LEU A 184 8.32 -11.37 8.43
CA LEU A 184 9.61 -10.80 8.10
C LEU A 184 9.75 -10.53 6.59
N ALA A 185 9.37 -11.46 5.73
CA ALA A 185 9.39 -11.27 4.28
C ALA A 185 8.46 -10.11 3.86
N THR A 186 7.26 -10.06 4.43
CA THR A 186 6.30 -8.97 4.22
C THR A 186 6.84 -7.63 4.71
N ALA A 187 7.54 -7.57 5.84
CA ALA A 187 8.17 -6.35 6.36
C ALA A 187 9.31 -5.83 5.48
N ILE A 188 10.07 -6.71 4.83
CA ILE A 188 11.20 -6.34 3.95
C ILE A 188 10.71 -5.94 2.55
N CYS A 189 9.59 -6.45 2.07
CA CYS A 189 9.04 -6.18 0.73
C CYS A 189 8.99 -4.66 0.38
N PRO A 190 8.44 -3.76 1.21
CA PRO A 190 8.46 -2.32 0.92
C PRO A 190 9.88 -1.74 0.87
N ILE A 191 10.83 -2.28 1.62
CA ILE A 191 12.23 -1.82 1.60
C ILE A 191 12.85 -2.13 0.22
N VAL A 192 12.60 -3.31 -0.33
CA VAL A 192 13.04 -3.68 -1.68
C VAL A 192 12.43 -2.73 -2.73
N THR A 193 11.13 -2.47 -2.64
CA THR A 193 10.43 -1.54 -3.53
C THR A 193 11.03 -0.14 -3.47
N MET A 194 11.25 0.40 -2.25
CA MET A 194 11.85 1.73 -2.06
C MET A 194 13.29 1.79 -2.55
N SER A 195 14.07 0.72 -2.39
CA SER A 195 15.44 0.63 -2.88
C SER A 195 15.50 0.74 -4.39
N VAL A 196 14.60 0.07 -5.11
CA VAL A 196 14.47 0.20 -6.57
C VAL A 196 14.04 1.62 -6.96
N CYS A 197 13.09 2.23 -6.25
CA CYS A 197 12.69 3.62 -6.51
C CYS A 197 13.85 4.61 -6.31
N THR A 198 14.77 4.32 -5.39
CA THR A 198 15.97 5.15 -5.13
C THR A 198 16.89 5.24 -6.35
N ILE A 199 16.87 4.25 -7.26
CA ILE A 199 17.61 4.29 -8.54
C ILE A 199 17.15 5.49 -9.37
N HIS A 200 15.84 5.75 -9.45
CA HIS A 200 15.33 6.93 -10.13
C HIS A 200 15.77 8.22 -9.45
N TYR A 201 15.71 8.27 -8.11
CA TYR A 201 16.06 9.47 -7.34
C TYR A 201 17.55 9.84 -7.43
N ARG A 202 18.42 8.89 -7.76
CA ARG A 202 19.85 9.12 -8.07
C ARG A 202 20.13 9.41 -9.54
N SER A 203 19.12 9.29 -10.41
CA SER A 203 19.27 9.53 -11.86
C SER A 203 19.26 11.03 -12.16
N SER A 204 19.94 11.42 -13.26
CA SER A 204 19.87 12.77 -13.83
C SER A 204 18.46 13.21 -14.28
N ARG A 205 17.54 12.27 -14.41
CA ARG A 205 16.12 12.52 -14.77
C ARG A 205 15.25 12.86 -13.57
N ASN A 206 15.82 12.80 -12.36
CA ASN A 206 15.10 13.13 -11.13
C ASN A 206 14.91 14.64 -11.01
N HIS A 207 13.69 15.03 -10.65
CA HIS A 207 13.33 16.43 -10.33
C HIS A 207 12.76 16.56 -8.93
N VAL A 208 12.73 15.48 -8.18
CA VAL A 208 12.31 15.48 -6.77
C VAL A 208 13.44 16.05 -5.93
N GLY A 209 13.16 17.12 -5.20
CA GLY A 209 14.13 17.72 -4.28
C GLY A 209 14.15 16.98 -2.93
N PHE A 210 15.31 17.02 -2.29
CA PHE A 210 15.54 16.38 -0.99
C PHE A 210 15.87 17.40 0.10
N HIS A 211 15.38 18.65 -0.04
CA HIS A 211 15.63 19.68 0.94
C HIS A 211 14.86 19.43 2.25
N TRP A 212 15.62 19.38 3.34
CA TRP A 212 15.04 19.27 4.68
C TRP A 212 14.31 20.58 5.03
N LYS A 213 13.09 20.45 5.48
CA LYS A 213 12.30 21.53 6.05
C LYS A 213 11.55 21.01 7.27
N LYS A 214 11.49 21.81 8.34
CA LYS A 214 10.76 21.44 9.55
C LYS A 214 9.34 20.96 9.20
N PRO A 215 8.87 19.83 9.76
CA PRO A 215 7.54 19.30 9.53
C PRO A 215 6.49 20.36 9.87
N SER A 216 5.58 20.64 8.92
CA SER A 216 4.51 21.61 9.09
C SER A 216 3.16 20.92 9.04
N PHE A 217 2.38 21.04 10.13
CA PHE A 217 1.05 20.44 10.20
C PHE A 217 0.08 21.03 9.15
N ARG A 218 0.18 22.34 8.88
CA ARG A 218 -0.59 22.99 7.80
C ARG A 218 -0.26 22.37 6.43
N HIS A 219 1.01 22.03 6.21
CA HIS A 219 1.43 21.37 4.98
C HIS A 219 0.84 19.95 4.90
N LEU A 220 0.91 19.19 5.99
CA LEU A 220 0.31 17.84 6.08
C LEU A 220 -1.18 17.89 5.73
N ILE A 221 -1.98 18.72 6.42
CA ILE A 221 -3.43 18.85 6.15
C ILE A 221 -3.68 19.13 4.68
N SER A 222 -2.92 20.07 4.09
CA SER A 222 -3.11 20.43 2.70
C SER A 222 -2.77 19.32 1.70
N CYS A 223 -1.87 18.40 2.06
CA CYS A 223 -1.55 17.22 1.27
C CYS A 223 -2.61 16.13 1.51
N CYS A 224 -2.99 15.89 2.76
CA CYS A 224 -4.01 14.91 3.13
C CYS A 224 -5.37 15.20 2.45
N GLN A 225 -5.75 16.47 2.29
CA GLN A 225 -6.97 16.84 1.55
C GLN A 225 -7.03 16.24 0.13
N LEU A 226 -5.89 16.13 -0.55
CA LEU A 226 -5.79 15.50 -1.86
C LEU A 226 -5.65 13.97 -1.78
N GLY A 227 -5.31 13.45 -0.61
CA GLY A 227 -5.14 12.02 -0.35
C GLY A 227 -6.36 11.35 0.30
N VAL A 228 -7.40 12.10 0.68
CA VAL A 228 -8.61 11.55 1.34
C VAL A 228 -9.26 10.45 0.50
N SER A 229 -9.31 10.61 -0.81
CA SER A 229 -9.89 9.58 -1.69
C SER A 229 -9.10 8.26 -1.64
N ALA A 230 -7.77 8.32 -1.55
CA ALA A 230 -6.93 7.14 -1.39
C ALA A 230 -7.12 6.50 0.00
N PHE A 231 -7.22 7.31 1.06
CA PHE A 231 -7.53 6.85 2.41
C PHE A 231 -8.86 6.10 2.46
N VAL A 232 -9.92 6.70 1.93
CA VAL A 232 -11.26 6.10 1.91
C VAL A 232 -11.25 4.81 1.08
N GLY A 233 -10.55 4.80 -0.06
CA GLY A 233 -10.44 3.61 -0.93
C GLY A 233 -9.79 2.42 -0.21
N GLU A 234 -8.64 2.64 0.43
CA GLU A 234 -7.93 1.58 1.17
C GLU A 234 -8.74 1.11 2.40
N LEU A 235 -9.29 2.05 3.18
CA LEU A 235 -10.06 1.70 4.37
C LEU A 235 -11.37 0.97 4.02
N SER A 236 -12.06 1.40 2.97
CA SER A 236 -13.34 0.83 2.56
C SER A 236 -13.22 -0.64 2.17
N SER A 237 -12.12 -1.05 1.54
CA SER A 237 -11.93 -2.46 1.15
C SER A 237 -11.89 -3.38 2.37
N GLY A 238 -11.19 -2.98 3.44
CA GLY A 238 -11.15 -3.71 4.70
C GLY A 238 -12.51 -3.74 5.40
N VAL A 239 -13.20 -2.60 5.48
CA VAL A 239 -14.52 -2.50 6.11
C VAL A 239 -15.55 -3.34 5.36
N ILE A 240 -15.56 -3.30 4.03
CA ILE A 240 -16.46 -4.11 3.20
C ILE A 240 -16.24 -5.60 3.48
N ALA A 241 -14.99 -6.06 3.50
CA ALA A 241 -14.70 -7.47 3.78
C ALA A 241 -15.24 -7.92 5.15
N ILE A 242 -15.06 -7.12 6.20
CA ILE A 242 -15.55 -7.42 7.55
C ILE A 242 -17.08 -7.47 7.56
N VAL A 243 -17.74 -6.46 7.00
CA VAL A 243 -19.21 -6.36 6.99
C VAL A 243 -19.82 -7.54 6.21
N PHE A 244 -19.30 -7.87 5.05
CA PHE A 244 -19.81 -8.99 4.26
C PHE A 244 -19.58 -10.35 4.96
N ASN A 245 -18.41 -10.56 5.56
CA ASN A 245 -18.16 -11.77 6.34
C ASN A 245 -19.19 -11.92 7.48
N PHE A 246 -19.45 -10.84 8.20
CA PHE A 246 -20.42 -10.85 9.31
C PHE A 246 -21.85 -11.14 8.82
N LEU A 247 -22.30 -10.48 7.76
CA LEU A 247 -23.63 -10.67 7.18
C LEU A 247 -23.81 -12.09 6.64
N ILE A 248 -22.82 -12.60 5.91
CA ILE A 248 -22.88 -13.94 5.30
C ILE A 248 -22.84 -15.02 6.38
N LEU A 249 -22.08 -14.82 7.45
CA LEU A 249 -22.08 -15.75 8.59
C LEU A 249 -23.48 -15.87 9.20
N GLY A 250 -24.21 -14.76 9.32
CA GLY A 250 -25.57 -14.74 9.84
C GLY A 250 -26.62 -15.38 8.92
N ILE A 251 -26.41 -15.35 7.61
CA ILE A 251 -27.40 -15.85 6.61
C ILE A 251 -27.13 -17.29 6.21
N ALA A 252 -25.86 -17.64 5.93
CA ALA A 252 -25.46 -18.91 5.30
C ALA A 252 -24.42 -19.69 6.13
N GLY A 253 -24.09 -19.25 7.33
CA GLY A 253 -23.14 -19.90 8.22
C GLY A 253 -21.73 -20.02 7.64
N ASN A 254 -20.95 -20.96 8.14
CA ASN A 254 -19.55 -21.16 7.75
C ASN A 254 -19.38 -21.54 6.26
N MET A 255 -20.34 -22.25 5.68
CA MET A 255 -20.31 -22.62 4.25
C MET A 255 -20.41 -21.36 3.37
N GLY A 256 -21.28 -20.43 3.73
CA GLY A 256 -21.39 -19.16 3.02
C GLY A 256 -20.13 -18.31 3.13
N VAL A 257 -19.51 -18.25 4.30
CA VAL A 257 -18.24 -17.54 4.51
C VAL A 257 -17.11 -18.16 3.66
N ALA A 258 -17.03 -19.49 3.58
CA ALA A 258 -16.06 -20.17 2.73
C ALA A 258 -16.25 -19.85 1.24
N ALA A 259 -17.50 -19.85 0.75
CA ALA A 259 -17.80 -19.46 -0.63
C ALA A 259 -17.46 -17.98 -0.90
N TYR A 260 -17.78 -17.08 0.06
CA TYR A 260 -17.41 -15.68 -0.03
C TYR A 260 -15.89 -15.47 -0.05
N GLY A 261 -15.12 -16.28 0.65
CA GLY A 261 -13.67 -16.21 0.63
C GLY A 261 -13.08 -16.37 -0.78
N VAL A 262 -13.66 -17.25 -1.61
CA VAL A 262 -13.26 -17.38 -3.02
C VAL A 262 -13.57 -16.11 -3.81
N VAL A 263 -14.77 -15.54 -3.63
CA VAL A 263 -15.17 -14.28 -4.28
C VAL A 263 -14.29 -13.12 -3.81
N ALA A 264 -13.96 -13.05 -2.51
CA ALA A 264 -13.09 -12.04 -1.95
C ALA A 264 -11.68 -12.09 -2.56
N ASN A 265 -11.11 -13.29 -2.73
CA ASN A 265 -9.82 -13.46 -3.39
C ASN A 265 -9.82 -12.99 -4.85
N LEU A 266 -10.89 -13.27 -5.61
CA LEU A 266 -11.05 -12.73 -6.97
C LEU A 266 -11.19 -11.20 -6.95
N SER A 267 -11.88 -10.66 -5.96
CA SER A 267 -12.05 -9.22 -5.78
C SER A 267 -10.75 -8.49 -5.51
N ILE A 268 -9.77 -9.11 -4.84
CA ILE A 268 -8.42 -8.54 -4.64
C ILE A 268 -7.77 -8.20 -5.98
N VAL A 269 -7.84 -9.12 -6.95
CA VAL A 269 -7.25 -8.91 -8.29
C VAL A 269 -7.99 -7.82 -9.06
N ALA A 270 -9.32 -7.82 -9.03
CA ALA A 270 -10.12 -6.78 -9.66
C ALA A 270 -9.83 -5.41 -9.05
N PHE A 271 -9.77 -5.32 -7.73
CA PHE A 271 -9.45 -4.09 -7.01
C PHE A 271 -8.04 -3.58 -7.32
N ALA A 272 -7.07 -4.48 -7.51
CA ALA A 272 -5.71 -4.13 -7.94
C ALA A 272 -5.70 -3.47 -9.33
N ILE A 273 -6.53 -3.94 -10.27
CA ILE A 273 -6.64 -3.35 -11.60
C ILE A 273 -7.21 -1.93 -11.51
N PHE A 274 -8.31 -1.72 -10.77
CA PHE A 274 -8.92 -0.40 -10.62
C PHE A 274 -8.00 0.58 -9.88
N ASN A 275 -7.35 0.14 -8.81
CA ASN A 275 -6.35 0.95 -8.11
C ASN A 275 -5.15 1.29 -8.99
N GLY A 276 -4.67 0.33 -9.77
CA GLY A 276 -3.58 0.54 -10.72
C GLY A 276 -3.93 1.58 -11.78
N LEU A 277 -5.17 1.54 -12.30
CA LEU A 277 -5.69 2.52 -13.25
C LEU A 277 -5.75 3.92 -12.62
N ALA A 278 -6.32 4.03 -11.41
CA ALA A 278 -6.42 5.31 -10.70
C ALA A 278 -5.03 5.90 -10.41
N GLN A 279 -4.10 5.09 -9.90
CA GLN A 279 -2.74 5.51 -9.60
C GLN A 279 -1.91 5.84 -10.86
N GLY A 280 -2.20 5.19 -12.00
CA GLY A 280 -1.55 5.49 -13.28
C GLY A 280 -2.08 6.76 -13.94
N ALA A 281 -3.38 7.04 -13.84
CA ALA A 281 -4.00 8.24 -14.39
C ALA A 281 -3.69 9.50 -13.57
N GLN A 282 -3.57 9.38 -12.24
CA GLN A 282 -3.41 10.47 -11.28
C GLN A 282 -2.25 11.43 -11.62
N PRO A 283 -1.03 11.00 -11.97
CA PRO A 283 0.06 11.92 -12.30
C PRO A 283 -0.23 12.80 -13.51
N LEU A 284 -0.85 12.23 -14.54
CA LEU A 284 -1.18 12.94 -15.78
C LEU A 284 -2.30 13.96 -15.57
N ILE A 285 -3.31 13.59 -14.78
CA ILE A 285 -4.40 14.48 -14.39
C ILE A 285 -3.86 15.65 -13.56
N SER A 286 -3.00 15.37 -12.58
CA SER A 286 -2.40 16.37 -11.69
C SER A 286 -1.52 17.36 -12.45
N GLU A 287 -0.69 16.85 -13.39
CA GLU A 287 0.14 17.68 -14.26
C GLU A 287 -0.72 18.60 -15.15
N SER A 288 -1.74 18.04 -15.81
CA SER A 288 -2.63 18.78 -16.70
C SER A 288 -3.45 19.83 -15.95
N TYR A 289 -3.93 19.49 -14.74
CA TYR A 289 -4.62 20.41 -13.86
C TYR A 289 -3.72 21.56 -13.40
N GLY A 290 -2.48 21.24 -13.02
CA GLY A 290 -1.49 22.26 -12.64
C GLY A 290 -1.18 23.26 -13.75
N LYS A 291 -1.17 22.80 -15.02
CA LYS A 291 -0.98 23.63 -16.22
C LYS A 291 -2.24 24.39 -16.64
N GLY A 292 -3.38 24.24 -15.96
CA GLY A 292 -4.65 24.87 -16.35
C GLY A 292 -5.33 24.24 -17.59
N GLN A 293 -4.89 23.07 -18.03
CA GLN A 293 -5.37 22.40 -19.26
C GLN A 293 -6.65 21.57 -18.97
N LEU A 294 -7.75 22.23 -18.60
CA LEU A 294 -9.00 21.57 -18.17
C LEU A 294 -9.60 20.63 -19.21
N ILE A 295 -9.44 20.93 -20.52
CA ILE A 295 -9.89 20.04 -21.59
C ILE A 295 -9.14 18.71 -21.54
N GLN A 296 -7.82 18.73 -21.28
CA GLN A 296 -7.01 17.53 -21.15
C GLN A 296 -7.38 16.73 -19.88
N VAL A 297 -7.67 17.41 -18.78
CA VAL A 297 -8.15 16.76 -17.54
C VAL A 297 -9.46 16.00 -17.82
N ARG A 298 -10.44 16.64 -18.47
CA ARG A 298 -11.72 15.98 -18.85
C ARG A 298 -11.49 14.78 -19.75
N LYS A 299 -10.58 14.89 -20.73
CA LYS A 299 -10.26 13.80 -21.66
C LYS A 299 -9.59 12.62 -20.93
N LEU A 300 -8.67 12.87 -20.02
CA LEU A 300 -8.02 11.84 -19.20
C LEU A 300 -9.03 11.15 -18.28
N LEU A 301 -9.91 11.90 -17.64
CA LEU A 301 -10.99 11.34 -16.81
C LEU A 301 -11.94 10.47 -17.64
N LYS A 302 -12.35 10.93 -18.84
CA LYS A 302 -13.18 10.14 -19.74
C LYS A 302 -12.48 8.82 -20.13
N TRP A 303 -11.21 8.86 -20.47
CA TRP A 303 -10.46 7.63 -20.78
C TRP A 303 -10.34 6.70 -19.56
N SER A 304 -10.10 7.25 -18.37
CA SER A 304 -10.06 6.44 -17.16
C SER A 304 -11.39 5.73 -16.88
N LEU A 305 -12.52 6.42 -17.07
CA LEU A 305 -13.87 5.84 -16.92
C LEU A 305 -14.23 4.83 -18.00
N LEU A 306 -13.70 4.97 -19.22
CA LEU A 306 -13.96 4.02 -20.31
C LEU A 306 -13.14 2.73 -20.18
N VAL A 307 -12.02 2.76 -19.47
CA VAL A 307 -11.13 1.59 -19.25
C VAL A 307 -11.50 0.87 -17.95
N CYS A 308 -12.21 1.53 -17.02
CA CYS A 308 -12.84 0.91 -15.85
C CYS A 308 -14.06 0.08 -16.23
#